data_96c900578fd77826a4a34279e685ec25
#
_entry.id   96c900578fd77826a4a34279e685ec25
#
_cell.length_a   1.000
_cell.length_b   1.000
_cell.length_c   1.000
_cell.angle_alpha   90.00
_cell.angle_beta   90.00
_cell.angle_gamma   90.00
#
_symmetry.space_group_name_H-M   'P 1'
#
loop_
_entity.id
_entity.type
_entity.pdbx_description
1 polymer ?
#
loop_
_entity_poly.entity_id
_entity_poly.type
_entity_poly.pdbx_seq_one_letter_code
_entity_poly.pdbx_strand_id
1 'polypeptide(L)' 'MTQELYTLTHNGKVLAENLTQEEYFDKLADLAEDFYSSGSPNPSEIETTITTTD' A
#
# COMPACT_ATOMS: atom_id res chain seq x y z
N MET A 1 2.22 1.44 -23.33
CA MET A 1 1.91 0.28 -22.47
C MET A 1 1.14 0.72 -21.24
N THR A 2 0.13 -0.06 -20.89
CA THR A 2 -0.67 0.23 -19.71
C THR A 2 0.10 -0.18 -18.45
N GLN A 3 0.13 0.69 -17.47
CA GLN A 3 0.78 0.40 -16.20
C GLN A 3 -0.19 0.68 -15.06
N GLU A 4 -0.22 -0.21 -14.10
CA GLU A 4 -1.03 -0.04 -12.90
C GLU A 4 -0.16 0.48 -11.76
N LEU A 5 -0.64 1.53 -11.10
CA LEU A 5 0.02 2.10 -9.94
C LEU A 5 -0.88 1.94 -8.73
N TYR A 6 -0.28 1.72 -7.59
CA TYR A 6 -1.00 1.41 -6.36
C TYR A 6 -0.82 2.53 -5.33
N THR A 7 -1.90 2.86 -4.66
CA THR A 7 -1.88 3.84 -3.57
C THR A 7 -2.45 3.18 -2.32
N LEU A 8 -1.73 3.28 -1.22
CA LEU A 8 -2.15 2.70 0.05
C LEU A 8 -2.60 3.82 0.99
N THR A 9 -3.77 3.65 1.59
CA THR A 9 -4.38 4.63 2.47
C THR A 9 -4.80 3.95 3.77
N HIS A 10 -4.55 4.60 4.90
CA HIS A 10 -4.94 4.11 6.21
C HIS A 10 -5.75 5.17 6.92
N ASN A 11 -7.04 4.88 7.15
CA ASN A 11 -7.98 5.80 7.79
C ASN A 11 -8.00 7.18 7.11
N GLY A 12 -7.96 7.19 5.77
CA GLY A 12 -7.98 8.42 4.99
C GLY A 12 -6.62 9.09 4.83
N LYS A 13 -5.59 8.53 5.45
CA LYS A 13 -4.24 9.08 5.35
C LYS A 13 -3.42 8.27 4.35
N VAL A 14 -2.81 8.95 3.39
CA VAL A 14 -2.00 8.29 2.36
C VAL A 14 -0.69 7.80 2.99
N LEU A 15 -0.47 6.49 2.92
CA LEU A 15 0.78 5.87 3.40
C LEU A 15 1.83 5.85 2.29
N ALA A 16 1.40 5.57 1.07
CA ALA A 16 2.28 5.53 -0.09
C ALA A 16 1.42 5.69 -1.33
N GLU A 17 2.01 6.27 -2.37
CA GLU A 17 1.27 6.49 -3.62
C GLU A 17 2.17 6.24 -4.82
N ASN A 18 1.53 5.99 -5.97
CA ASN A 18 2.22 5.78 -7.24
C ASN A 18 3.25 4.65 -7.16
N LEU A 19 2.88 3.58 -6.47
CA LEU A 19 3.75 2.41 -6.33
C LEU A 19 3.60 1.49 -7.54
N THR A 20 4.72 1.01 -8.06
CA THR A 20 4.68 -0.07 -9.05
C THR A 20 4.29 -1.37 -8.33
N GLN A 21 4.01 -2.42 -9.11
CA GLN A 21 3.62 -3.69 -8.52
C GLN A 21 4.69 -4.22 -7.56
N GLU A 22 5.96 -4.11 -7.91
CA GLU A 22 7.05 -4.56 -7.05
C GLU A 22 7.14 -3.73 -5.79
N GLU A 23 7.05 -2.41 -5.93
CA GLU A 23 7.08 -1.51 -4.77
C GLU A 23 5.89 -1.75 -3.85
N TYR A 24 4.73 -2.05 -4.44
CA TYR A 24 3.52 -2.35 -3.68
C TYR A 24 3.73 -3.58 -2.79
N PHE A 25 4.27 -4.66 -3.37
CA PHE A 25 4.53 -5.87 -2.59
C PHE A 25 5.56 -5.62 -1.48
N ASP A 26 6.61 -4.86 -1.78
CA ASP A 26 7.60 -4.50 -0.77
C ASP A 26 6.96 -3.70 0.37
N LYS A 27 6.09 -2.76 0.02
CA LYS A 27 5.43 -1.94 1.03
C LYS A 27 4.49 -2.76 1.90
N LEU A 28 3.78 -3.71 1.31
CA LEU A 28 2.91 -4.60 2.08
C LEU A 28 3.72 -5.42 3.09
N ALA A 29 4.89 -5.88 2.71
CA ALA A 29 5.76 -6.62 3.61
C ALA A 29 6.21 -5.75 4.77
N ASP A 30 6.60 -4.51 4.50
CA ASP A 30 6.99 -3.56 5.53
C ASP A 30 5.84 -3.29 6.51
N LEU A 31 4.65 -3.08 5.97
CA LEU A 31 3.48 -2.82 6.81
C LEU A 31 3.11 -4.03 7.67
N ALA A 32 3.29 -5.23 7.13
CA ALA A 32 3.05 -6.46 7.89
C ALA A 32 4.03 -6.57 9.06
N GLU A 33 5.31 -6.25 8.84
CA GLU A 33 6.31 -6.27 9.90
C GLU A 33 5.97 -5.25 10.98
N ASP A 34 5.56 -4.06 10.59
CA ASP A 34 5.16 -3.02 11.55
C ASP A 34 3.96 -3.49 12.37
N PHE A 35 3.00 -4.16 11.74
CA PHE A 35 1.84 -4.69 12.43
C PHE A 35 2.25 -5.74 13.47
N TYR A 36 3.13 -6.67 13.09
CA TYR A 36 3.60 -7.70 14.01
C TYR A 36 4.39 -7.11 15.17
N SER A 37 5.14 -6.04 14.93
CA SER A 37 5.99 -5.43 15.95
C SER A 37 5.23 -4.54 16.91
N SER A 38 4.28 -3.75 16.41
CA SER A 38 3.60 -2.72 17.21
C SER A 38 2.08 -2.83 17.19
N GLY A 39 1.52 -3.73 16.38
CA GLY A 39 0.08 -3.86 16.24
C GLY A 39 -0.56 -2.81 15.35
N SER A 40 0.24 -2.00 14.67
CA SER A 40 -0.25 -0.93 13.81
C SER A 40 0.70 -0.76 12.62
N PRO A 41 0.19 -0.47 11.42
CA PRO A 41 -1.23 -0.35 11.09
C PRO A 41 -1.90 -1.72 10.95
N ASN A 42 -3.19 -1.79 11.26
CA ASN A 42 -3.94 -3.02 11.06
C ASN A 42 -4.23 -3.19 9.57
N PRO A 43 -3.85 -4.33 8.97
CA PRO A 43 -4.06 -4.53 7.52
C PRO A 43 -5.51 -4.39 7.08
N SER A 44 -6.47 -4.71 7.93
CA SER A 44 -7.87 -4.60 7.58
C SER A 44 -8.34 -3.15 7.45
N GLU A 45 -7.56 -2.20 7.96
CA GLU A 45 -7.87 -0.78 7.88
C GLU A 45 -7.17 -0.10 6.70
N ILE A 46 -6.35 -0.84 5.97
CA ILE A 46 -5.61 -0.29 4.83
C ILE A 46 -6.42 -0.51 3.56
N GLU A 47 -6.61 0.58 2.81
CA GLU A 47 -7.28 0.52 1.53
C GLU A 47 -6.27 0.66 0.40
N THR A 48 -6.47 -0.13 -0.64
CA THR A 48 -5.62 -0.07 -1.83
C THR A 48 -6.43 0.51 -2.99
N THR A 49 -5.89 1.55 -3.60
CA THR A 49 -6.46 2.15 -4.80
C THR A 49 -5.55 1.86 -5.98
N ILE A 50 -6.12 1.36 -7.06
CA ILE A 50 -5.37 1.04 -8.26
C ILE A 50 -5.66 2.09 -9.33
N THR A 51 -4.59 2.72 -9.83
CA THR A 51 -4.70 3.71 -10.89
C THR A 51 -4.01 3.16 -12.14
N THR A 52 -4.71 3.19 -13.27
CA THR A 52 -4.16 2.71 -14.53
C THR A 52 -3.66 3.89 -15.34
N THR A 53 -2.41 3.80 -15.81
CA THR A 53 -1.82 4.82 -16.68
C THR A 53 -1.35 4.19 -17.97
N ASP A 54 -1.34 4.98 -19.03
CA ASP A 54 -0.82 4.54 -20.33
C ASP A 54 0.60 5.00 -20.54
#